data_8f96b8ddb97b8d9808af8caa8e87c388
#
_entry.id   8f96b8ddb97b8d9808af8caa8e87c388
#
_cell.length_a   1.000
_cell.length_b   1.000
_cell.length_c   1.000
_cell.angle_alpha   90.00
_cell.angle_beta   90.00
_cell.angle_gamma   90.00
#
_symmetry.space_group_name_H-M   'P 1'
#
loop_
_entity.id
_entity.type
_entity.pdbx_description
1 polymer ?
#
loop_
_entity_poly.entity_id
_entity_poly.type
_entity_poly.pdbx_seq_one_letter_code
_entity_poly.pdbx_strand_id
1 'polypeptide(L)'
;MSSEIDGLVNGTLRGEARSGVRLGLMGLAKLGIDLRIQGLEHVPTSGPVLVASNHLHNADPILLAVAFPRPLYFMAKRELFANRLLGGVLRFAGAFPVDRGKADRQAIRNAETFLAHGEAVAMFPEGTRSVARKLGPGQPGAGLILIRSKAPLLPVAITGTERLPGNGAKQAEDSQGGLRKTVTIRFGSIVPNSTFTTSGPGASQAAADEIMREIARLLPASYLG
;
A
#
# COMPACT_ATOMS: atom_id res chain seq x y z
N MET A 1 -14.41 -10.30 16.31
CA MET A 1 -13.29 -9.61 15.62
C MET A 1 -12.27 -10.59 15.05
N SER A 2 -11.80 -11.62 15.74
CA SER A 2 -11.05 -12.72 15.10
C SER A 2 -11.87 -13.37 14.00
N SER A 3 -13.15 -13.65 14.24
CA SER A 3 -14.07 -14.25 13.27
C SER A 3 -14.32 -13.40 12.00
N GLU A 4 -14.23 -12.08 12.07
CA GLU A 4 -14.36 -11.22 10.88
C GLU A 4 -13.11 -11.29 9.99
N ILE A 5 -11.91 -11.33 10.61
CA ILE A 5 -10.66 -11.52 9.88
C ILE A 5 -10.61 -12.93 9.29
N ASP A 6 -10.99 -13.95 10.07
CA ASP A 6 -11.09 -15.33 9.58
C ASP A 6 -12.08 -15.45 8.42
N GLY A 7 -13.20 -14.70 8.48
CA GLY A 7 -14.15 -14.60 7.39
C GLY A 7 -13.60 -13.92 6.13
N LEU A 8 -12.76 -12.88 6.28
CA LEU A 8 -12.09 -12.21 5.17
C LEU A 8 -10.98 -13.09 4.56
N VAL A 9 -10.24 -13.81 5.38
CA VAL A 9 -9.15 -14.72 4.94
C VAL A 9 -9.72 -15.99 4.28
N ASN A 10 -10.81 -16.55 4.79
CA ASN A 10 -11.45 -17.75 4.27
C ASN A 10 -12.45 -17.48 3.13
N GLY A 11 -12.88 -16.23 2.96
CA GLY A 11 -13.79 -15.81 1.88
C GLY A 11 -13.10 -15.79 0.53
N THR A 12 -13.34 -16.74 -0.24
CA THR A 12 -13.44 -16.99 -1.70
C THR A 12 -12.72 -16.07 -2.72
N LEU A 13 -11.82 -15.17 -2.33
CA LEU A 13 -11.17 -14.24 -3.28
C LEU A 13 -10.00 -14.84 -4.08
N ARG A 14 -9.57 -16.08 -3.79
CA ARG A 14 -8.37 -16.68 -4.41
C ARG A 14 -8.49 -16.95 -5.91
N GLY A 15 -9.69 -17.23 -6.42
CA GLY A 15 -9.95 -17.46 -7.85
C GLY A 15 -10.38 -16.21 -8.62
N GLU A 16 -11.04 -15.29 -7.95
CA GLU A 16 -11.63 -14.08 -8.55
C GLU A 16 -10.62 -12.91 -8.66
N ALA A 17 -9.51 -12.96 -7.91
CA ALA A 17 -8.50 -11.89 -7.93
C ALA A 17 -7.95 -11.61 -9.34
N ARG A 18 -7.71 -12.64 -10.16
CA ARG A 18 -7.24 -12.47 -11.55
C ARG A 18 -8.28 -11.80 -12.45
N SER A 19 -9.56 -12.13 -12.26
CA SER A 19 -10.66 -11.52 -13.02
C SER A 19 -10.89 -10.08 -12.57
N GLY A 20 -10.78 -9.80 -11.27
CA GLY A 20 -10.87 -8.46 -10.70
C GLY A 20 -9.76 -7.52 -11.18
N VAL A 21 -8.51 -8.01 -11.24
CA VAL A 21 -7.37 -7.27 -11.80
C VAL A 21 -7.63 -6.88 -13.26
N ARG A 22 -8.10 -7.81 -14.09
CA ARG A 22 -8.40 -7.54 -15.49
C ARG A 22 -9.52 -6.53 -15.67
N LEU A 23 -10.61 -6.64 -14.89
CA LEU A 23 -11.69 -5.65 -14.88
C LEU A 23 -11.20 -4.28 -14.40
N GLY A 24 -10.37 -4.25 -13.36
CA GLY A 24 -9.75 -3.02 -12.85
C GLY A 24 -8.90 -2.32 -13.92
N LEU A 25 -8.03 -3.05 -14.60
CA LEU A 25 -7.20 -2.51 -15.70
C LEU A 25 -8.05 -1.99 -16.86
N MET A 26 -9.12 -2.69 -17.23
CA MET A 26 -10.06 -2.22 -18.26
C MET A 26 -10.81 -0.94 -17.82
N GLY A 27 -11.18 -0.86 -16.54
CA GLY A 27 -11.79 0.34 -15.97
C GLY A 27 -10.84 1.54 -15.98
N LEU A 28 -9.58 1.34 -15.60
CA LEU A 28 -8.54 2.37 -15.62
C LEU A 28 -8.25 2.89 -17.02
N ALA A 29 -8.21 1.99 -18.02
CA ALA A 29 -8.04 2.39 -19.43
C ALA A 29 -9.19 3.29 -19.91
N LYS A 30 -10.44 3.01 -19.48
CA LYS A 30 -11.61 3.88 -19.76
C LYS A 30 -11.52 5.24 -19.07
N LEU A 31 -10.82 5.34 -17.95
CA LEU A 31 -10.58 6.59 -17.22
C LEU A 31 -9.37 7.38 -17.76
N GLY A 32 -8.74 6.92 -18.85
CA GLY A 32 -7.57 7.58 -19.42
C GLY A 32 -6.29 7.38 -18.59
N ILE A 33 -6.21 6.35 -17.77
CA ILE A 33 -5.02 6.01 -16.98
C ILE A 33 -4.23 4.93 -17.74
N ASP A 34 -2.96 5.24 -18.07
CA ASP A 34 -1.97 4.29 -18.56
C ASP A 34 -1.18 3.72 -17.35
N LEU A 35 -1.60 2.55 -16.88
CA LEU A 35 -0.96 1.90 -15.73
C LEU A 35 0.20 1.02 -16.19
N ARG A 36 1.42 1.38 -15.78
CA ARG A 36 2.66 0.63 -16.03
C ARG A 36 3.08 -0.11 -14.78
N ILE A 37 3.24 -1.41 -14.88
CA ILE A 37 3.67 -2.27 -13.78
C ILE A 37 5.06 -2.79 -14.11
N GLN A 38 6.00 -2.69 -13.15
CA GLN A 38 7.39 -3.12 -13.26
C GLN A 38 7.78 -3.96 -12.06
N GLY A 39 8.65 -4.95 -12.23
CA GLY A 39 9.15 -5.78 -11.13
C GLY A 39 8.12 -6.76 -10.57
N LEU A 40 7.10 -7.13 -11.36
CA LEU A 40 6.05 -8.05 -10.91
C LEU A 40 6.61 -9.44 -10.55
N GLU A 41 7.74 -9.82 -11.12
CA GLU A 41 8.49 -11.02 -10.82
C GLU A 41 9.03 -11.07 -9.39
N HIS A 42 9.16 -9.95 -8.73
CA HIS A 42 9.58 -9.86 -7.32
C HIS A 42 8.44 -10.16 -6.34
N VAL A 43 7.19 -10.15 -6.81
CA VAL A 43 6.03 -10.34 -5.93
C VAL A 43 5.86 -11.82 -5.58
N PRO A 44 5.92 -12.21 -4.29
CA PRO A 44 5.76 -13.60 -3.90
C PRO A 44 4.33 -14.08 -4.19
N THR A 45 4.20 -15.27 -4.76
CA THR A 45 2.90 -15.87 -5.11
C THR A 45 2.12 -16.39 -3.91
N SER A 46 2.79 -16.58 -2.77
CA SER A 46 2.22 -17.05 -1.51
C SER A 46 3.07 -16.63 -0.32
N GLY A 47 2.57 -16.87 0.89
CA GLY A 47 3.25 -16.55 2.13
C GLY A 47 3.12 -15.06 2.55
N PRO A 48 3.48 -14.74 3.79
CA PRO A 48 3.35 -13.40 4.32
C PRO A 48 4.29 -12.43 3.62
N VAL A 49 3.81 -11.22 3.33
CA VAL A 49 4.65 -10.13 2.84
C VAL A 49 4.08 -8.78 3.28
N LEU A 50 4.93 -7.94 3.83
CA LEU A 50 4.60 -6.57 4.13
C LEU A 50 4.97 -5.71 2.92
N VAL A 51 3.97 -5.15 2.24
CA VAL A 51 4.12 -4.30 1.07
C VAL A 51 4.14 -2.84 1.54
N ALA A 52 5.24 -2.13 1.34
CA ALA A 52 5.36 -0.74 1.76
C ALA A 52 5.57 0.18 0.55
N SER A 53 4.77 1.23 0.44
CA SER A 53 4.81 2.17 -0.68
C SER A 53 4.76 3.62 -0.22
N ASN A 54 5.31 4.55 -1.02
CA ASN A 54 5.04 5.98 -0.91
C ASN A 54 3.56 6.28 -1.20
N HIS A 55 3.04 7.41 -0.72
CA HIS A 55 1.62 7.76 -0.83
C HIS A 55 1.41 9.17 -1.39
N LEU A 56 0.93 9.25 -2.62
CA LEU A 56 0.73 10.50 -3.36
C LEU A 56 -0.75 10.85 -3.56
N HIS A 57 -1.63 9.82 -3.68
CA HIS A 57 -3.02 10.00 -4.06
C HIS A 57 -3.97 9.01 -3.37
N ASN A 58 -5.24 9.39 -3.18
CA ASN A 58 -6.27 8.50 -2.61
C ASN A 58 -6.49 7.23 -3.46
N ALA A 59 -6.13 7.24 -4.73
CA ALA A 59 -6.23 6.08 -5.60
C ALA A 59 -5.10 5.06 -5.42
N ASP A 60 -3.97 5.43 -4.75
CA ASP A 60 -2.81 4.54 -4.63
C ASP A 60 -3.14 3.16 -4.07
N PRO A 61 -3.94 3.01 -2.99
CA PRO A 61 -4.28 1.70 -2.46
C PRO A 61 -5.03 0.83 -3.48
N ILE A 62 -5.95 1.45 -4.24
CA ILE A 62 -6.77 0.74 -5.24
C ILE A 62 -5.89 0.33 -6.42
N LEU A 63 -5.04 1.24 -6.91
CA LEU A 63 -4.14 0.97 -8.02
C LEU A 63 -3.12 -0.12 -7.66
N LEU A 64 -2.60 -0.08 -6.43
CA LEU A 64 -1.71 -1.10 -5.92
C LEU A 64 -2.41 -2.45 -5.82
N ALA A 65 -3.65 -2.51 -5.30
CA ALA A 65 -4.44 -3.74 -5.21
C ALA A 65 -4.76 -4.31 -6.60
N VAL A 66 -5.03 -3.45 -7.60
CA VAL A 66 -5.25 -3.87 -9.00
C VAL A 66 -3.96 -4.42 -9.62
N ALA A 67 -2.80 -3.84 -9.29
CA ALA A 67 -1.50 -4.28 -9.81
C ALA A 67 -0.97 -5.56 -9.14
N PHE A 68 -1.44 -5.86 -7.92
CA PHE A 68 -0.95 -6.97 -7.12
C PHE A 68 -1.57 -8.30 -7.57
N PRO A 69 -0.80 -9.38 -7.78
CA PRO A 69 -1.28 -10.61 -8.43
C PRO A 69 -2.08 -11.55 -7.52
N ARG A 70 -2.25 -11.20 -6.24
CA ARG A 70 -3.02 -11.96 -5.24
C ARG A 70 -3.75 -11.02 -4.28
N PRO A 71 -4.62 -11.49 -3.36
CA PRO A 71 -5.27 -10.64 -2.39
C PRO A 71 -4.27 -9.78 -1.61
N LEU A 72 -4.58 -8.49 -1.51
CA LEU A 72 -3.76 -7.50 -0.82
C LEU A 72 -4.63 -6.76 0.20
N TYR A 73 -4.33 -6.94 1.47
CA TYR A 73 -5.04 -6.25 2.55
C TYR A 73 -4.36 -4.90 2.83
N PHE A 74 -5.13 -3.85 3.08
CA PHE A 74 -4.54 -2.53 3.33
C PHE A 74 -5.32 -1.70 4.35
N MET A 75 -4.62 -0.79 5.00
CA MET A 75 -5.18 0.11 6.00
C MET A 75 -5.89 1.29 5.33
N ALA A 76 -7.15 1.51 5.66
CA ALA A 76 -7.91 2.66 5.21
C ALA A 76 -8.48 3.44 6.39
N LYS A 77 -8.61 4.77 6.23
CA LYS A 77 -9.12 5.68 7.25
C LYS A 77 -10.49 5.22 7.75
N ARG A 78 -10.66 5.08 9.07
CA ARG A 78 -11.89 4.56 9.71
C ARG A 78 -13.15 5.28 9.24
N GLU A 79 -13.09 6.59 9.05
CA GLU A 79 -14.24 7.39 8.64
C GLU A 79 -14.79 7.02 7.26
N LEU A 80 -13.97 6.42 6.39
CA LEU A 80 -14.42 5.93 5.08
C LEU A 80 -15.39 4.74 5.20
N PHE A 81 -15.32 4.02 6.31
CA PHE A 81 -16.22 2.89 6.60
C PHE A 81 -17.56 3.31 7.21
N ALA A 82 -17.73 4.56 7.61
CA ALA A 82 -18.99 5.10 8.12
C ALA A 82 -20.09 5.11 7.05
N ASN A 83 -19.74 5.35 5.79
CA ASN A 83 -20.65 5.16 4.67
C ASN A 83 -20.78 3.66 4.37
N ARG A 84 -22.00 3.10 4.52
CA ARG A 84 -22.24 1.65 4.39
C ARG A 84 -21.86 1.11 3.01
N LEU A 85 -22.16 1.86 1.94
CA LEU A 85 -21.85 1.44 0.56
C LEU A 85 -20.34 1.47 0.31
N LEU A 86 -19.69 2.61 0.59
CA LEU A 86 -18.24 2.75 0.44
C LEU A 86 -17.47 1.79 1.35
N GLY A 87 -17.89 1.65 2.60
CA GLY A 87 -17.31 0.71 3.55
C GLY A 87 -17.43 -0.75 3.10
N GLY A 88 -18.55 -1.11 2.46
CA GLY A 88 -18.73 -2.43 1.84
C GLY A 88 -17.72 -2.67 0.70
N VAL A 89 -17.59 -1.71 -0.22
CA VAL A 89 -16.62 -1.77 -1.32
C VAL A 89 -15.19 -1.85 -0.80
N LEU A 90 -14.85 -1.05 0.22
CA LEU A 90 -13.51 -1.05 0.82
C LEU A 90 -13.18 -2.41 1.46
N ARG A 91 -14.12 -3.00 2.23
CA ARG A 91 -13.92 -4.34 2.81
C ARG A 91 -13.77 -5.41 1.73
N PHE A 92 -14.61 -5.36 0.69
CA PHE A 92 -14.49 -6.26 -0.45
C PHE A 92 -13.12 -6.14 -1.15
N ALA A 93 -12.57 -4.93 -1.21
CA ALA A 93 -11.23 -4.67 -1.76
C ALA A 93 -10.08 -5.04 -0.78
N GLY A 94 -10.37 -5.63 0.38
CA GLY A 94 -9.36 -6.00 1.38
C GLY A 94 -8.95 -4.91 2.35
N ALA A 95 -9.67 -3.77 2.39
CA ALA A 95 -9.36 -2.69 3.32
C ALA A 95 -9.85 -2.98 4.73
N PHE A 96 -9.04 -2.64 5.73
CA PHE A 96 -9.43 -2.64 7.14
C PHE A 96 -9.19 -1.26 7.79
N PRO A 97 -10.02 -0.88 8.80
CA PRO A 97 -10.00 0.46 9.34
C PRO A 97 -8.77 0.75 10.21
N VAL A 98 -8.26 1.99 10.10
CA VAL A 98 -7.19 2.54 10.96
C VAL A 98 -7.54 3.96 11.41
N ASP A 99 -7.24 4.29 12.66
CA ASP A 99 -7.31 5.64 13.21
C ASP A 99 -5.96 6.34 12.97
N ARG A 100 -5.93 7.25 11.99
CA ARG A 100 -4.70 7.98 11.63
C ARG A 100 -4.37 9.03 12.69
N GLY A 101 -3.07 9.29 12.89
CA GLY A 101 -2.58 10.30 13.84
C GLY A 101 -2.47 9.85 15.29
N LYS A 102 -2.80 8.59 15.58
CA LYS A 102 -2.57 7.93 16.86
C LYS A 102 -1.92 6.57 16.63
N ALA A 103 -1.19 6.08 17.62
CA ALA A 103 -0.71 4.70 17.60
C ALA A 103 -1.91 3.74 17.69
N ASP A 104 -2.51 3.42 16.53
CA ASP A 104 -3.65 2.50 16.46
C ASP A 104 -3.17 1.06 16.66
N ARG A 105 -3.13 0.65 17.93
CA ARG A 105 -2.73 -0.70 18.33
C ARG A 105 -3.61 -1.78 17.67
N GLN A 106 -4.88 -1.45 17.36
CA GLN A 106 -5.77 -2.41 16.73
C GLN A 106 -5.41 -2.61 15.25
N ALA A 107 -5.11 -1.54 14.53
CA ALA A 107 -4.66 -1.65 13.15
C ALA A 107 -3.33 -2.43 13.03
N ILE A 108 -2.41 -2.22 13.99
CA ILE A 108 -1.16 -3.00 14.07
C ILE A 108 -1.48 -4.49 14.27
N ARG A 109 -2.31 -4.83 15.25
CA ARG A 109 -2.72 -6.23 15.50
C ARG A 109 -3.42 -6.87 14.29
N ASN A 110 -4.27 -6.12 13.60
CA ASN A 110 -4.94 -6.62 12.40
C ASN A 110 -3.93 -6.95 11.30
N ALA A 111 -2.96 -6.06 11.06
CA ALA A 111 -1.90 -6.30 10.09
C ALA A 111 -1.07 -7.55 10.46
N GLU A 112 -0.68 -7.67 11.73
CA GLU A 112 0.03 -8.85 12.25
C GLU A 112 -0.79 -10.14 12.05
N THR A 113 -2.09 -10.09 12.27
CA THR A 113 -2.97 -11.25 12.09
C THR A 113 -3.04 -11.68 10.63
N PHE A 114 -3.24 -10.75 9.69
CA PHE A 114 -3.21 -11.08 8.25
C PHE A 114 -1.87 -11.69 7.82
N LEU A 115 -0.76 -11.09 8.27
CA LEU A 115 0.59 -11.60 7.96
C LEU A 115 0.81 -13.00 8.57
N ALA A 116 0.33 -13.26 9.80
CA ALA A 116 0.41 -14.58 10.43
C ALA A 116 -0.39 -15.66 9.67
N HIS A 117 -1.46 -15.26 8.95
CA HIS A 117 -2.22 -16.16 8.06
C HIS A 117 -1.57 -16.33 6.67
N GLY A 118 -0.39 -15.79 6.45
CA GLY A 118 0.32 -15.90 5.17
C GLY A 118 -0.16 -14.92 4.10
N GLU A 119 -0.90 -13.89 4.48
CA GLU A 119 -1.46 -12.91 3.56
C GLU A 119 -0.50 -11.74 3.28
N ALA A 120 -0.76 -11.00 2.20
CA ALA A 120 -0.06 -9.78 1.87
C ALA A 120 -0.76 -8.58 2.50
N VAL A 121 0.01 -7.73 3.20
CA VAL A 121 -0.52 -6.50 3.81
C VAL A 121 0.20 -5.29 3.24
N ALA A 122 -0.54 -4.35 2.68
CA ALA A 122 -0.01 -3.08 2.19
C ALA A 122 -0.15 -1.97 3.22
N MET A 123 0.88 -1.14 3.29
CA MET A 123 0.89 0.07 4.09
C MET A 123 1.60 1.22 3.38
N PHE A 124 1.28 2.43 3.83
CA PHE A 124 1.97 3.65 3.44
C PHE A 124 2.70 4.18 4.68
N PRO A 125 4.02 3.95 4.80
CA PRO A 125 4.76 4.24 6.03
C PRO A 125 4.74 5.71 6.45
N GLU A 126 4.53 6.63 5.53
CA GLU A 126 4.37 8.06 5.80
C GLU A 126 3.15 8.38 6.69
N GLY A 127 2.15 7.48 6.76
CA GLY A 127 0.90 7.66 7.50
C GLY A 127 -0.06 8.71 6.91
N THR A 128 0.38 9.48 5.94
CA THR A 128 -0.39 10.49 5.22
C THR A 128 0.06 10.57 3.77
N ARG A 129 -0.70 11.29 2.92
CA ARG A 129 -0.27 11.57 1.55
C ARG A 129 0.77 12.69 1.54
N SER A 130 1.79 12.55 0.70
CA SER A 130 2.75 13.62 0.46
C SER A 130 2.11 14.75 -0.37
N VAL A 131 1.94 15.92 0.24
CA VAL A 131 1.46 17.13 -0.45
C VAL A 131 2.54 17.71 -1.35
N ALA A 132 3.79 17.62 -0.94
CA ALA A 132 4.95 18.15 -1.67
C ALA A 132 5.42 17.23 -2.82
N ARG A 133 4.79 16.08 -3.03
CA ARG A 133 5.22 15.04 -3.98
C ARG A 133 6.62 14.50 -3.70
N LYS A 134 7.11 14.67 -2.50
CA LYS A 134 8.41 14.20 -2.02
C LYS A 134 8.17 13.09 -1.01
N LEU A 135 9.06 12.12 -0.99
CA LEU A 135 9.04 11.07 0.01
C LEU A 135 9.25 11.66 1.40
N GLY A 136 8.29 11.47 2.28
CA GLY A 136 8.33 11.95 3.66
C GLY A 136 9.00 10.96 4.61
N PRO A 137 9.11 11.29 5.91
CA PRO A 137 9.62 10.38 6.93
C PRO A 137 8.64 9.23 7.20
N GLY A 138 9.19 8.05 7.51
CA GLY A 138 8.41 6.90 7.94
C GLY A 138 7.96 7.01 9.39
N GLN A 139 6.74 6.55 9.67
CA GLN A 139 6.20 6.48 11.03
C GLN A 139 6.66 5.21 11.75
N PRO A 140 6.98 5.26 13.06
CA PRO A 140 7.48 4.10 13.80
C PRO A 140 6.50 2.92 13.82
N GLY A 141 5.20 3.15 13.60
CA GLY A 141 4.20 2.09 13.47
C GLY A 141 4.46 1.13 12.31
N ALA A 142 5.03 1.62 11.22
CA ALA A 142 5.41 0.79 10.07
C ALA A 142 6.54 -0.17 10.44
N GLY A 143 7.58 0.34 11.09
CA GLY A 143 8.68 -0.48 11.58
C GLY A 143 8.24 -1.48 12.65
N LEU A 144 7.31 -1.09 13.52
CA LEU A 144 6.78 -1.98 14.55
C LEU A 144 6.05 -3.19 13.93
N ILE A 145 5.22 -2.97 12.89
CA ILE A 145 4.56 -4.07 12.18
C ILE A 145 5.60 -5.00 11.55
N LEU A 146 6.62 -4.45 10.88
CA LEU A 146 7.68 -5.23 10.25
C LEU A 146 8.42 -6.12 11.27
N ILE A 147 8.82 -5.53 12.41
CA ILE A 147 9.54 -6.25 13.48
C ILE A 147 8.69 -7.37 14.06
N ARG A 148 7.43 -7.08 14.39
CA ARG A 148 6.57 -8.03 15.12
C ARG A 148 6.02 -9.13 14.25
N SER A 149 5.69 -8.84 12.99
CA SER A 149 5.20 -9.84 12.04
C SER A 149 6.29 -10.79 11.55
N LYS A 150 7.56 -10.38 11.60
CA LYS A 150 8.70 -11.09 11.01
C LYS A 150 8.53 -11.37 9.52
N ALA A 151 7.57 -10.71 8.87
CA ALA A 151 7.34 -10.86 7.43
C ALA A 151 8.45 -10.19 6.64
N PRO A 152 8.82 -10.70 5.45
CA PRO A 152 9.70 -9.99 4.54
C PRO A 152 9.02 -8.71 4.04
N LEU A 153 9.83 -7.71 3.68
CA LEU A 153 9.39 -6.46 3.08
C LEU A 153 9.42 -6.54 1.55
N LEU A 154 8.34 -6.09 0.92
CA LEU A 154 8.31 -5.77 -0.51
C LEU A 154 8.19 -4.25 -0.66
N PRO A 155 9.26 -3.54 -0.99
CA PRO A 155 9.19 -2.11 -1.24
C PRO A 155 8.54 -1.84 -2.60
N VAL A 156 7.71 -0.79 -2.66
CA VAL A 156 7.01 -0.39 -3.88
C VAL A 156 7.12 1.12 -4.07
N ALA A 157 7.34 1.55 -5.30
CA ALA A 157 7.24 2.96 -5.68
C ALA A 157 6.05 3.19 -6.58
N ILE A 158 5.23 4.19 -6.24
CA ILE A 158 4.12 4.67 -7.05
C ILE A 158 4.45 6.09 -7.53
N THR A 159 4.33 6.33 -8.83
CA THR A 159 4.56 7.65 -9.43
C THR A 159 3.48 7.99 -10.44
N GLY A 160 3.20 9.29 -10.63
CA GLY A 160 2.21 9.77 -11.60
C GLY A 160 0.80 9.90 -11.06
N THR A 161 0.48 9.33 -9.89
CA THR A 161 -0.86 9.43 -9.30
C THR A 161 -1.18 10.82 -8.78
N GLU A 162 -0.18 11.62 -8.44
CA GLU A 162 -0.33 13.04 -8.05
C GLU A 162 -0.96 13.91 -9.14
N ARG A 163 -0.98 13.41 -10.38
CA ARG A 163 -1.59 14.08 -11.54
C ARG A 163 -3.06 13.70 -11.76
N LEU A 164 -3.57 12.74 -10.99
CA LEU A 164 -4.95 12.30 -11.08
C LEU A 164 -5.88 13.32 -10.42
N PRO A 165 -7.12 13.50 -10.91
CA PRO A 165 -8.09 14.40 -10.32
C PRO A 165 -8.59 13.87 -8.96
N GLY A 166 -9.03 14.76 -8.07
CA GLY A 166 -9.69 14.38 -6.81
C GLY A 166 -8.79 14.33 -5.58
N ASN A 167 -7.59 14.87 -5.64
CA ASN A 167 -6.66 14.84 -4.49
C ASN A 167 -6.79 16.01 -3.51
N GLY A 168 -7.72 16.95 -3.75
CA GLY A 168 -7.91 18.14 -2.90
C GLY A 168 -6.73 19.12 -2.89
N ALA A 169 -5.59 18.76 -3.47
CA ALA A 169 -4.49 19.67 -3.73
C ALA A 169 -4.84 20.52 -4.96
N LYS A 170 -4.51 21.81 -4.92
CA LYS A 170 -4.55 22.68 -6.10
C LYS A 170 -3.92 21.89 -7.26
N GLN A 171 -4.68 21.69 -8.33
CA GLN A 171 -4.18 21.08 -9.56
C GLN A 171 -2.86 21.77 -9.88
N ALA A 172 -1.78 21.02 -9.85
CA ALA A 172 -0.53 21.57 -10.34
C ALA A 172 -0.74 21.86 -11.83
N GLU A 173 -0.41 23.06 -12.22
CA GLU A 173 -0.48 23.62 -13.56
C GLU A 173 0.36 22.88 -14.63
N ASP A 174 0.97 21.77 -14.28
CA ASP A 174 1.64 20.84 -15.19
C ASP A 174 0.66 19.86 -15.90
N SER A 175 -0.44 20.40 -16.41
CA SER A 175 -1.21 19.77 -17.48
C SER A 175 -0.46 19.94 -18.81
N GLN A 176 0.75 19.44 -18.91
CA GLN A 176 1.30 19.18 -20.25
C GLN A 176 0.46 18.08 -20.86
N GLY A 177 -0.32 18.52 -21.86
CA GLY A 177 -1.41 17.82 -22.46
C GLY A 177 -1.08 16.43 -22.99
N GLY A 178 -1.68 15.45 -22.39
CA GLY A 178 -1.87 14.11 -22.92
C GLY A 178 -3.21 13.60 -22.46
N LEU A 179 -4.01 13.06 -23.37
CA LEU A 179 -5.29 12.42 -23.10
C LEU A 179 -5.19 11.25 -22.11
N ARG A 180 -3.97 10.77 -21.81
CA ARG A 180 -3.70 9.66 -20.89
C ARG A 180 -2.67 10.06 -19.83
N LYS A 181 -2.98 9.80 -18.57
CA LYS A 181 -2.07 10.00 -17.44
C LYS A 181 -1.35 8.70 -17.12
N THR A 182 -0.03 8.70 -17.29
CA THR A 182 0.78 7.51 -16.98
C THR A 182 0.99 7.43 -15.47
N VAL A 183 0.63 6.28 -14.90
CA VAL A 183 0.91 5.88 -13.53
C VAL A 183 1.85 4.69 -13.57
N THR A 184 2.94 4.74 -12.83
CA THR A 184 3.88 3.62 -12.75
C THR A 184 3.88 3.07 -11.33
N ILE A 185 3.73 1.74 -11.22
CA ILE A 185 3.92 0.98 -9.98
C ILE A 185 5.13 0.08 -10.20
N ARG A 186 6.16 0.27 -9.39
CA ARG A 186 7.40 -0.51 -9.43
C ARG A 186 7.57 -1.31 -8.15
N PHE A 187 7.60 -2.62 -8.27
CA PHE A 187 7.92 -3.54 -7.20
C PHE A 187 9.44 -3.74 -7.13
N GLY A 188 10.02 -3.52 -5.96
CA GLY A 188 11.43 -3.80 -5.68
C GLY A 188 11.67 -5.25 -5.29
N SER A 189 12.93 -5.62 -5.10
CA SER A 189 13.29 -6.94 -4.61
C SER A 189 12.82 -7.14 -3.17
N ILE A 190 12.47 -8.38 -2.82
CA ILE A 190 12.14 -8.77 -1.44
C ILE A 190 13.34 -8.52 -0.52
N VAL A 191 13.09 -7.84 0.58
CA VAL A 191 14.07 -7.63 1.66
C VAL A 191 13.72 -8.55 2.81
N PRO A 192 14.59 -9.53 3.16
CA PRO A 192 14.35 -10.42 4.28
C PRO A 192 14.22 -9.67 5.61
N ASN A 193 13.33 -10.12 6.50
CA ASN A 193 13.16 -9.47 7.80
C ASN A 193 14.46 -9.43 8.63
N SER A 194 15.36 -10.40 8.45
CA SER A 194 16.68 -10.45 9.12
C SER A 194 17.60 -9.26 8.80
N THR A 195 17.29 -8.48 7.75
CA THR A 195 18.05 -7.27 7.39
C THR A 195 17.81 -6.12 8.37
N PHE A 196 16.68 -6.15 9.09
CA PHE A 196 16.26 -5.02 9.93
C PHE A 196 16.71 -5.18 11.38
N THR A 197 17.03 -4.05 12.04
CA THR A 197 17.24 -4.01 13.48
C THR A 197 15.89 -4.25 14.18
N THR A 198 15.81 -5.34 14.95
CA THR A 198 14.54 -5.79 15.55
C THR A 198 14.44 -5.57 17.05
N SER A 199 15.49 -5.06 17.73
CA SER A 199 15.56 -4.89 19.17
C SER A 199 16.30 -3.63 19.60
N GLY A 200 16.05 -3.19 20.80
CA GLY A 200 16.67 -2.01 21.41
C GLY A 200 15.83 -0.73 21.31
N PRO A 201 16.25 0.32 22.06
CA PRO A 201 15.60 1.63 22.00
C PRO A 201 15.60 2.18 20.58
N GLY A 202 14.44 2.67 20.10
CA GLY A 202 14.31 3.24 18.76
C GLY A 202 14.25 2.25 17.60
N ALA A 203 14.25 0.92 17.84
CA ALA A 203 14.23 -0.10 16.79
C ALA A 203 13.09 0.08 15.80
N SER A 204 11.88 0.45 16.26
CA SER A 204 10.74 0.69 15.38
C SER A 204 10.95 1.87 14.43
N GLN A 205 11.60 2.94 14.87
CA GLN A 205 11.93 4.07 14.02
C GLN A 205 13.04 3.68 13.04
N ALA A 206 14.10 3.02 13.50
CA ALA A 206 15.18 2.56 12.65
C ALA A 206 14.67 1.63 11.53
N ALA A 207 13.76 0.71 11.85
CA ALA A 207 13.11 -0.13 10.86
C ALA A 207 12.22 0.66 9.89
N ALA A 208 11.50 1.68 10.36
CA ALA A 208 10.72 2.56 9.49
C ALA A 208 11.63 3.35 8.54
N ASP A 209 12.74 3.87 9.02
CA ASP A 209 13.71 4.61 8.20
C ASP A 209 14.34 3.71 7.13
N GLU A 210 14.60 2.43 7.45
CA GLU A 210 15.07 1.45 6.45
C GLU A 210 14.00 1.15 5.40
N ILE A 211 12.74 0.95 5.81
CA ILE A 211 11.62 0.82 4.87
C ILE A 211 11.59 2.00 3.90
N MET A 212 11.74 3.22 4.40
CA MET A 212 11.75 4.44 3.57
C MET A 212 12.95 4.47 2.62
N ARG A 213 14.12 4.01 3.06
CA ARG A 213 15.31 3.89 2.18
C ARG A 213 15.09 2.91 1.04
N GLU A 214 14.45 1.75 1.31
CA GLU A 214 14.13 0.78 0.27
C GLU A 214 13.13 1.34 -0.75
N ILE A 215 12.12 2.10 -0.30
CA ILE A 215 11.19 2.80 -1.20
C ILE A 215 11.94 3.88 -2.02
N ALA A 216 12.82 4.65 -1.39
CA ALA A 216 13.58 5.71 -2.03
C ALA A 216 14.45 5.20 -3.19
N ARG A 217 15.04 4.01 -3.07
CA ARG A 217 15.83 3.37 -4.12
C ARG A 217 15.06 3.11 -5.41
N LEU A 218 13.74 3.00 -5.32
CA LEU A 218 12.86 2.73 -6.46
C LEU A 218 12.33 4.00 -7.12
N LEU A 219 12.37 5.14 -6.40
CA LEU A 219 11.81 6.41 -6.83
C LEU A 219 12.80 7.19 -7.72
N PRO A 220 12.30 7.91 -8.73
CA PRO A 220 13.11 8.92 -9.43
C PRO A 220 13.57 10.02 -8.47
N ALA A 221 14.73 10.64 -8.74
CA ALA A 221 15.29 11.71 -7.92
C ALA A 221 14.32 12.88 -7.69
N SER A 222 13.42 13.13 -8.65
CA SER A 222 12.39 14.17 -8.52
C SER A 222 11.39 13.94 -7.37
N TYR A 223 11.29 12.74 -6.83
CA TYR A 223 10.45 12.39 -5.67
C TYR A 223 11.24 12.32 -4.34
N LEU A 224 12.54 12.49 -4.38
CA LEU A 224 13.39 12.52 -3.20
C LEU A 224 13.51 13.97 -2.70
N GLY A 225 13.63 14.16 -1.39
CA GLY A 225 13.78 15.45 -0.74
C GLY A 225 15.17 16.04 -0.87
#